data_57b0d506551555ede4d1ef7e585b1b2a
#
_entry.id   57b0d506551555ede4d1ef7e585b1b2a
#
_cell.length_a   1.000
_cell.length_b   1.000
_cell.length_c   1.000
_cell.angle_alpha   90.00
_cell.angle_beta   90.00
_cell.angle_gamma   90.00
#
_symmetry.space_group_name_H-M   'P 1'
#
loop_
_entity.id
_entity.type
_entity.pdbx_description
1 polymer ?
#
loop_
_entity_poly.entity_id
_entity_poly.type
_entity_poly.pdbx_seq_one_letter_code
_entity_poly.pdbx_strand_id
1 'polypeptide(L)'
;MDSVRLNKEGWAPIKPTLDRIAAIKDRREYQLVTAQLDFRGEGTMMYGIGVGADLRDAANNLVEVGQSGLGLGVRDYYVNDDEQTKKIRDAYKAYMKKLFQMVGNDEATAQKKMEAVMAIETRIAKASYSQVQLRDIDKNLSLIHI
;
A
#
# COMPACT_ATOMS: atom_id res chain seq x y z
N MET A 1 0.95 -27.93 -1.51
CA MET A 1 -0.12 -26.93 -1.69
C MET A 1 -1.35 -27.64 -2.23
N ASP A 2 -2.49 -27.57 -1.55
CA ASP A 2 -3.73 -28.25 -1.96
C ASP A 2 -4.50 -27.39 -2.97
N SER A 3 -4.27 -27.64 -4.26
CA SER A 3 -4.89 -26.90 -5.36
C SER A 3 -6.40 -27.15 -5.47
N VAL A 4 -6.88 -28.33 -5.05
CA VAL A 4 -8.32 -28.67 -5.06
C VAL A 4 -9.06 -27.82 -4.04
N ARG A 5 -8.52 -27.72 -2.85
CA ARG A 5 -9.07 -26.86 -1.78
C ARG A 5 -9.05 -25.39 -2.17
N LEU A 6 -7.94 -24.89 -2.71
CA LEU A 6 -7.82 -23.49 -3.17
C LEU A 6 -8.86 -23.14 -4.24
N ASN A 7 -9.05 -24.03 -5.22
CA ASN A 7 -10.04 -23.82 -6.28
C ASN A 7 -11.48 -23.84 -5.75
N LYS A 8 -11.75 -24.68 -4.73
CA LYS A 8 -13.07 -24.76 -4.09
C LYS A 8 -13.38 -23.55 -3.21
N GLU A 9 -12.42 -23.10 -2.42
CA GLU A 9 -12.61 -21.99 -1.48
C GLU A 9 -12.52 -20.62 -2.16
N GLY A 10 -11.76 -20.51 -3.26
CA GLY A 10 -11.58 -19.24 -3.99
C GLY A 10 -11.13 -18.12 -3.07
N TRP A 11 -11.85 -17.00 -3.07
CA TRP A 11 -11.57 -15.86 -2.22
C TRP A 11 -12.26 -15.88 -0.85
N ALA A 12 -13.05 -16.92 -0.54
CA ALA A 12 -13.80 -17.04 0.72
C ALA A 12 -12.91 -16.87 1.98
N PRO A 13 -11.65 -17.37 2.03
CA PRO A 13 -10.81 -17.20 3.20
C PRO A 13 -10.45 -15.74 3.54
N ILE A 14 -10.40 -14.85 2.56
CA ILE A 14 -10.11 -13.43 2.78
C ILE A 14 -11.37 -12.58 3.00
N LYS A 15 -12.55 -13.17 2.81
CA LYS A 15 -13.83 -12.45 2.96
C LYS A 15 -13.98 -11.76 4.33
N PRO A 16 -13.66 -12.38 5.47
CA PRO A 16 -13.78 -11.71 6.77
C PRO A 16 -12.92 -10.43 6.86
N THR A 17 -11.72 -10.43 6.29
CA THR A 17 -10.85 -9.26 6.21
C THR A 17 -11.44 -8.18 5.32
N LEU A 18 -11.99 -8.55 4.16
CA LEU A 18 -12.66 -7.61 3.26
C LEU A 18 -13.94 -6.99 3.88
N ASP A 19 -14.74 -7.81 4.58
CA ASP A 19 -15.93 -7.33 5.30
C ASP A 19 -15.56 -6.33 6.39
N ARG A 20 -14.46 -6.58 7.10
CA ARG A 20 -13.93 -5.67 8.12
C ARG A 20 -13.45 -4.35 7.53
N ILE A 21 -12.76 -4.38 6.39
CA ILE A 21 -12.34 -3.18 5.66
C ILE A 21 -13.58 -2.40 5.18
N ALA A 22 -14.58 -3.10 4.65
CA ALA A 22 -15.82 -2.49 4.16
C ALA A 22 -16.65 -1.83 5.28
N ALA A 23 -16.48 -2.26 6.52
CA ALA A 23 -17.17 -1.70 7.68
C ALA A 23 -16.57 -0.38 8.20
N ILE A 24 -15.41 0.05 7.71
CA ILE A 24 -14.74 1.28 8.12
C ILE A 24 -15.61 2.50 7.77
N LYS A 25 -15.92 3.34 8.74
CA LYS A 25 -16.80 4.50 8.59
C LYS A 25 -16.06 5.83 8.69
N ASP A 26 -14.96 5.86 9.43
CA ASP A 26 -14.23 7.08 9.72
C ASP A 26 -12.71 6.87 9.75
N ARG A 27 -11.97 7.97 9.92
CA ARG A 27 -10.51 7.99 9.93
C ARG A 27 -9.93 7.21 11.12
N ARG A 28 -10.59 7.22 12.27
CA ARG A 28 -10.11 6.50 13.46
C ARG A 28 -10.24 4.99 13.27
N GLU A 29 -11.39 4.53 12.76
CA GLU A 29 -11.58 3.13 12.41
C GLU A 29 -10.60 2.67 11.34
N TYR A 30 -10.34 3.51 10.31
CA TYR A 30 -9.32 3.24 9.30
C TYR A 30 -7.95 3.00 9.95
N GLN A 31 -7.49 3.88 10.85
CA GLN A 31 -6.20 3.73 11.51
C GLN A 31 -6.13 2.44 12.36
N LEU A 32 -7.19 2.12 13.09
CA LEU A 32 -7.26 0.91 13.91
C LEU A 32 -7.23 -0.36 13.06
N VAL A 33 -8.05 -0.42 12.01
CA VAL A 33 -8.13 -1.60 11.14
C VAL A 33 -6.82 -1.81 10.38
N THR A 34 -6.25 -0.76 9.81
CA THR A 34 -4.96 -0.87 9.08
C THR A 34 -3.82 -1.27 9.99
N ALA A 35 -3.72 -0.72 11.22
CA ALA A 35 -2.72 -1.14 12.19
C ALA A 35 -2.86 -2.62 12.59
N GLN A 36 -4.08 -3.12 12.73
CA GLN A 36 -4.34 -4.52 13.04
C GLN A 36 -4.02 -5.46 11.87
N LEU A 37 -4.28 -5.01 10.62
CA LEU A 37 -3.91 -5.77 9.42
C LEU A 37 -2.40 -5.83 9.26
N ASP A 38 -1.72 -4.72 9.46
CA ASP A 38 -0.25 -4.65 9.42
C ASP A 38 0.39 -5.54 10.49
N PHE A 39 -0.10 -5.49 11.74
CA PHE A 39 0.37 -6.36 12.82
C PHE A 39 0.20 -7.85 12.52
N ARG A 40 -0.82 -8.23 11.74
CA ARG A 40 -1.05 -9.61 11.31
C ARG A 40 -0.30 -10.01 10.05
N GLY A 41 0.39 -9.07 9.40
CA GLY A 41 1.00 -9.29 8.09
C GLY A 41 -0.01 -9.44 6.96
N GLU A 42 -1.24 -8.95 7.14
CA GLU A 42 -2.33 -9.05 6.16
C GLU A 42 -2.40 -7.82 5.22
N GLY A 43 -1.60 -6.81 5.45
CA GLY A 43 -1.58 -5.61 4.62
C GLY A 43 -0.60 -4.56 5.13
N THR A 44 -0.42 -3.50 4.35
CA THR A 44 0.42 -2.37 4.70
C THR A 44 -0.40 -1.09 4.76
N MET A 45 0.03 -0.15 5.62
CA MET A 45 -0.54 1.20 5.69
C MET A 45 0.00 2.08 4.55
N MET A 46 -0.54 3.30 4.41
CA MET A 46 0.00 4.34 3.50
C MET A 46 1.41 4.80 3.90
N TYR A 47 1.88 4.39 5.07
CA TYR A 47 3.22 4.63 5.60
C TYR A 47 3.71 3.35 6.28
N GLY A 48 5.02 3.12 6.25
CA GLY A 48 5.66 2.02 6.98
C GLY A 48 6.02 2.45 8.39
N ILE A 49 5.86 1.56 9.35
CA ILE A 49 6.37 1.72 10.72
C ILE A 49 7.28 0.53 11.00
N GLY A 50 8.45 0.81 11.54
CA GLY A 50 9.41 -0.20 11.95
C GLY A 50 10.16 0.23 13.21
N VAL A 51 10.97 -0.67 13.73
CA VAL A 51 11.95 -0.38 14.78
C VAL A 51 13.31 -0.78 14.25
N GLY A 52 14.23 0.14 14.23
CA GLY A 52 15.60 -0.06 13.76
C GLY A 52 16.62 0.58 14.69
N ALA A 53 17.91 0.25 14.51
CA ALA A 53 18.99 0.92 15.21
C ALA A 53 19.08 2.39 14.74
N ASP A 54 19.27 3.31 15.69
CA ASP A 54 19.55 4.70 15.34
C ASP A 54 20.82 4.77 14.47
N LEU A 55 20.69 5.37 13.29
CA LEU A 55 21.81 5.52 12.35
C LEU A 55 22.95 6.42 12.89
N ARG A 56 22.67 7.24 13.90
CA ARG A 56 23.64 8.11 14.56
C ARG A 56 24.19 7.54 15.87
N ASP A 57 23.43 6.66 16.51
CA ASP A 57 23.82 5.98 17.75
C ASP A 57 23.27 4.55 17.78
N ALA A 58 24.00 3.64 17.18
CA ALA A 58 23.60 2.24 17.02
C ALA A 58 23.38 1.47 18.36
N ALA A 59 23.70 2.08 19.51
CA ALA A 59 23.38 1.52 20.83
C ALA A 59 21.90 1.66 21.18
N ASN A 60 21.17 2.53 20.49
CA ASN A 60 19.75 2.79 20.70
C ASN A 60 18.91 2.33 19.52
N ASN A 61 17.68 1.91 19.80
CA ASN A 61 16.66 1.63 18.78
C ASN A 61 15.66 2.78 18.72
N LEU A 62 15.24 3.11 17.52
CA LEU A 62 14.24 4.13 17.25
C LEU A 62 13.04 3.53 16.51
N VAL A 63 11.87 4.14 16.71
CA VAL A 63 10.72 3.91 15.84
C VAL A 63 10.92 4.72 14.56
N GLU A 64 10.90 4.03 13.44
CA GLU A 64 11.04 4.62 12.12
C GLU A 64 9.67 4.68 11.44
N VAL A 65 9.34 5.83 10.85
CA VAL A 65 8.18 6.01 10.00
C VAL A 65 8.66 6.37 8.60
N GLY A 66 8.33 5.54 7.62
CA GLY A 66 8.77 5.71 6.24
C GLY A 66 7.60 5.82 5.26
N GLN A 67 7.92 6.30 4.06
CA GLN A 67 6.96 6.33 2.96
C GLN A 67 6.64 4.91 2.47
N SER A 68 5.35 4.63 2.25
CA SER A 68 4.83 3.34 1.79
C SER A 68 3.50 3.54 1.04
N GLY A 69 2.76 2.47 0.77
CA GLY A 69 1.41 2.53 0.22
C GLY A 69 1.35 2.71 -1.30
N LEU A 70 2.43 2.39 -2.01
CA LEU A 70 2.47 2.40 -3.48
C LEU A 70 2.50 0.97 -4.01
N GLY A 71 1.44 0.52 -4.67
CA GLY A 71 1.33 -0.84 -5.20
C GLY A 71 2.35 -1.15 -6.31
N LEU A 72 2.84 -0.14 -7.04
CA LEU A 72 3.96 -0.26 -7.98
C LEU A 72 5.35 -0.10 -7.32
N GLY A 73 5.39 0.07 -6.00
CA GLY A 73 6.62 0.10 -5.20
C GLY A 73 7.34 1.44 -5.18
N VAL A 74 7.48 2.15 -6.29
CA VAL A 74 8.20 3.43 -6.35
C VAL A 74 7.39 4.55 -6.99
N ARG A 75 7.65 5.76 -6.52
CA ARG A 75 7.03 7.01 -6.95
C ARG A 75 7.05 7.20 -8.48
N ASP A 76 8.16 6.88 -9.11
CA ASP A 76 8.42 7.24 -10.50
C ASP A 76 7.43 6.58 -11.48
N TYR A 77 6.91 5.40 -11.16
CA TYR A 77 5.87 4.76 -11.96
C TYR A 77 4.54 5.52 -12.00
N TYR A 78 4.29 6.43 -11.05
CA TYR A 78 3.07 7.23 -10.98
C TYR A 78 3.22 8.61 -11.60
N VAL A 79 4.43 9.17 -11.62
CA VAL A 79 4.67 10.58 -12.00
C VAL A 79 5.37 10.75 -13.34
N ASN A 80 6.10 9.75 -13.83
CA ASN A 80 6.77 9.83 -15.12
C ASN A 80 5.81 9.55 -16.28
N ASP A 81 6.04 10.19 -17.42
CA ASP A 81 5.16 10.11 -18.59
C ASP A 81 5.81 9.46 -19.82
N ASP A 82 6.92 8.75 -19.64
CA ASP A 82 7.51 7.95 -20.69
C ASP A 82 6.62 6.75 -21.06
N GLU A 83 6.77 6.25 -22.28
CA GLU A 83 5.93 5.18 -22.84
C GLU A 83 6.01 3.87 -22.04
N GLN A 84 7.18 3.54 -21.48
CA GLN A 84 7.35 2.34 -20.68
C GLN A 84 6.58 2.44 -19.38
N THR A 85 6.69 3.56 -18.69
CA THR A 85 5.98 3.84 -17.44
C THR A 85 4.45 3.85 -17.63
N LYS A 86 3.97 4.43 -18.74
CA LYS A 86 2.54 4.38 -19.09
C LYS A 86 2.05 2.94 -19.26
N LYS A 87 2.78 2.10 -20.00
CA LYS A 87 2.44 0.68 -20.18
C LYS A 87 2.36 -0.08 -18.84
N ILE A 88 3.30 0.18 -17.92
CA ILE A 88 3.29 -0.42 -16.59
C ILE A 88 2.05 0.02 -15.79
N ARG A 89 1.73 1.32 -15.79
CA ARG A 89 0.51 1.83 -15.14
C ARG A 89 -0.76 1.22 -15.71
N ASP A 90 -0.85 1.08 -17.02
CA ASP A 90 -2.05 0.52 -17.66
C ASP A 90 -2.19 -0.98 -17.37
N ALA A 91 -1.09 -1.73 -17.36
CA ALA A 91 -1.10 -3.12 -16.91
C ALA A 91 -1.53 -3.25 -15.44
N TYR A 92 -1.05 -2.35 -14.57
CA TYR A 92 -1.44 -2.32 -13.17
C TYR A 92 -2.92 -2.00 -12.96
N LYS A 93 -3.47 -1.03 -13.70
CA LYS A 93 -4.90 -0.72 -13.69
C LYS A 93 -5.74 -1.93 -14.12
N ALA A 94 -5.35 -2.61 -15.21
CA ALA A 94 -6.03 -3.81 -15.68
C ALA A 94 -5.98 -4.94 -14.64
N TYR A 95 -4.82 -5.13 -13.99
CA TYR A 95 -4.64 -6.09 -12.90
C TYR A 95 -5.57 -5.78 -11.71
N MET A 96 -5.58 -4.54 -11.21
CA MET A 96 -6.45 -4.15 -10.10
C MET A 96 -7.94 -4.36 -10.43
N LYS A 97 -8.36 -3.94 -11.63
CA LYS A 97 -9.76 -4.15 -12.08
C LYS A 97 -10.13 -5.62 -12.04
N LYS A 98 -9.25 -6.50 -12.55
CA LYS A 98 -9.45 -7.95 -12.51
C LYS A 98 -9.53 -8.48 -11.08
N LEU A 99 -8.67 -8.02 -10.16
CA LEU A 99 -8.74 -8.42 -8.76
C LEU A 99 -10.09 -8.05 -8.12
N PHE A 100 -10.57 -6.84 -8.35
CA PHE A 100 -11.88 -6.43 -7.84
C PHE A 100 -13.03 -7.27 -8.41
N GLN A 101 -12.97 -7.65 -9.68
CA GLN A 101 -13.95 -8.58 -10.27
C GLN A 101 -13.87 -9.98 -9.65
N MET A 102 -12.66 -10.50 -9.39
CA MET A 102 -12.48 -11.81 -8.78
C MET A 102 -13.07 -11.91 -7.37
N VAL A 103 -13.14 -10.81 -6.63
CA VAL A 103 -13.80 -10.76 -5.30
C VAL A 103 -15.29 -10.37 -5.38
N GLY A 104 -15.89 -10.47 -6.58
CA GLY A 104 -17.34 -10.39 -6.77
C GLY A 104 -17.90 -9.01 -7.13
N ASN A 105 -17.06 -8.01 -7.46
CA ASN A 105 -17.55 -6.74 -7.95
C ASN A 105 -17.92 -6.85 -9.45
N ASP A 106 -18.98 -6.15 -9.87
CA ASP A 106 -19.28 -5.96 -11.28
C ASP A 106 -18.24 -5.06 -11.96
N GLU A 107 -18.27 -5.00 -13.28
CA GLU A 107 -17.29 -4.25 -14.07
C GLU A 107 -17.25 -2.76 -13.73
N ALA A 108 -18.41 -2.13 -13.56
CA ALA A 108 -18.51 -0.69 -13.28
C ALA A 108 -17.98 -0.36 -11.88
N THR A 109 -18.28 -1.20 -10.89
CA THR A 109 -17.78 -1.07 -9.52
C THR A 109 -16.28 -1.33 -9.46
N ALA A 110 -15.80 -2.37 -10.15
CA ALA A 110 -14.37 -2.66 -10.23
C ALA A 110 -13.56 -1.52 -10.86
N GLN A 111 -14.11 -0.91 -11.92
CA GLN A 111 -13.52 0.27 -12.58
C GLN A 111 -13.42 1.45 -11.60
N LYS A 112 -14.51 1.81 -10.91
CA LYS A 112 -14.53 2.91 -9.93
C LYS A 112 -13.54 2.68 -8.78
N LYS A 113 -13.46 1.46 -8.27
CA LYS A 113 -12.51 1.11 -7.20
C LYS A 113 -11.07 1.23 -7.67
N MET A 114 -10.75 0.73 -8.85
CA MET A 114 -9.43 0.87 -9.46
C MET A 114 -9.04 2.35 -9.62
N GLU A 115 -9.94 3.18 -10.14
CA GLU A 115 -9.70 4.62 -10.31
C GLU A 115 -9.45 5.32 -8.95
N ALA A 116 -10.21 4.96 -7.92
CA ALA A 116 -10.02 5.49 -6.57
C ALA A 116 -8.64 5.11 -5.99
N VAL A 117 -8.22 3.85 -6.15
CA VAL A 117 -6.88 3.40 -5.73
C VAL A 117 -5.80 4.18 -6.47
N MET A 118 -5.88 4.27 -7.80
CA MET A 118 -4.92 5.03 -8.61
C MET A 118 -4.85 6.51 -8.21
N ALA A 119 -5.98 7.13 -7.90
CA ALA A 119 -6.02 8.52 -7.45
C ALA A 119 -5.31 8.71 -6.10
N ILE A 120 -5.54 7.80 -5.14
CA ILE A 120 -4.91 7.82 -3.82
C ILE A 120 -3.40 7.59 -3.96
N GLU A 121 -2.99 6.52 -4.63
CA GLU A 121 -1.57 6.17 -4.81
C GLU A 121 -0.80 7.26 -5.58
N THR A 122 -1.42 7.88 -6.59
CA THR A 122 -0.81 9.02 -7.30
C THR A 122 -0.60 10.23 -6.37
N ARG A 123 -1.53 10.48 -5.45
CA ARG A 123 -1.35 11.56 -4.44
C ARG A 123 -0.23 11.23 -3.47
N ILE A 124 -0.15 9.98 -2.99
CA ILE A 124 0.94 9.51 -2.14
C ILE A 124 2.27 9.65 -2.88
N ALA A 125 2.35 9.17 -4.13
CA ALA A 125 3.55 9.26 -4.95
C ALA A 125 4.03 10.70 -5.15
N LYS A 126 3.13 11.64 -5.39
CA LYS A 126 3.47 13.07 -5.53
C LYS A 126 4.03 13.67 -4.24
N ALA A 127 3.58 13.19 -3.08
CA ALA A 127 4.06 13.62 -1.76
C ALA A 127 5.35 12.88 -1.32
N SER A 128 5.68 11.76 -1.96
CA SER A 128 6.82 10.92 -1.62
C SER A 128 8.13 11.47 -2.19
N TYR A 129 9.24 11.19 -1.52
CA TYR A 129 10.57 11.47 -2.01
C TYR A 129 10.94 10.54 -3.19
N SER A 130 11.76 11.06 -4.11
CA SER A 130 12.37 10.24 -5.16
C SER A 130 13.46 9.33 -4.59
N GLN A 131 13.84 8.30 -5.34
CA GLN A 131 14.93 7.40 -4.95
C GLN A 131 16.26 8.14 -4.71
N VAL A 132 16.51 9.23 -5.44
CA VAL A 132 17.70 10.08 -5.26
C VAL A 132 17.61 10.83 -3.92
N GLN A 133 16.46 11.40 -3.59
CA GLN A 133 16.26 12.11 -2.33
C GLN A 133 16.35 11.18 -1.12
N LEU A 134 15.87 9.92 -1.24
CA LEU A 134 15.96 8.92 -0.16
C LEU A 134 17.39 8.53 0.20
N ARG A 135 18.36 8.75 -0.67
CA ARG A 135 19.78 8.46 -0.38
C ARG A 135 20.43 9.49 0.56
N ASP A 136 19.83 10.65 0.72
CA ASP A 136 20.33 11.69 1.63
C ASP A 136 19.77 11.46 3.03
N ILE A 137 20.46 10.60 3.79
CA ILE A 137 20.03 10.16 5.12
C ILE A 137 19.93 11.36 6.07
N ASP A 138 20.86 12.31 6.01
CA ASP A 138 20.87 13.46 6.92
C ASP A 138 19.68 14.38 6.74
N LYS A 139 19.16 14.52 5.52
CA LYS A 139 17.94 15.30 5.25
C LYS A 139 16.65 14.52 5.54
N ASN A 140 16.71 13.19 5.46
CA ASN A 140 15.53 12.35 5.62
C ASN A 140 15.27 11.96 7.08
N LEU A 141 16.32 11.97 7.93
CA LEU A 141 16.19 11.72 9.36
C LEU A 141 15.68 12.99 10.06
N SER A 142 14.39 13.05 10.29
CA SER A 142 13.78 14.02 11.20
C SER A 142 13.53 13.33 12.54
N LEU A 143 14.40 13.61 13.51
CA LEU A 143 14.19 13.17 14.89
C LEU A 143 13.22 14.16 15.55
N ILE A 144 12.02 13.70 15.85
CA ILE A 144 11.15 14.41 16.77
C ILE A 144 11.68 14.06 18.17
N HIS A 145 12.38 15.01 18.80
CA HIS A 145 12.69 14.90 20.20
C HIS A 145 11.41 15.18 20.98
N ILE A 146 10.85 14.13 21.57
CA ILE A 146 9.76 14.23 22.55
C ILE A 146 10.36 14.54 23.92
#